data_32da1d3ce579150a6ce598825c71b883
#
_entry.id   32da1d3ce579150a6ce598825c71b883
#
_cell.length_a   1.000
_cell.length_b   1.000
_cell.length_c   1.000
_cell.angle_alpha   90.00
_cell.angle_beta   90.00
_cell.angle_gamma   90.00
#
_symmetry.space_group_name_H-M   'P 1'
#
loop_
_entity.id
_entity.type
_entity.pdbx_description
1 polymer ?
#
loop_
_entity_poly.entity_id
_entity_poly.type
_entity_poly.pdbx_seq_one_letter_code
_entity_poly.pdbx_strand_id
1 'polypeptide(L)'
;MKNHLVIKFISILIMCFVLCGSANAGCDDAPIDGVDYSNCQFSEGQDLSRTYIPNSNLSFVSFIKVIFDKSIMMNSILINGNFAESSFFRANLYEANFEGGNFEKSNFTSANLTRANFKGASLIEATFKDSNLFESNFTGANILNANFEGANLNNTTWTDGKKCTLGSIGECKK
;
A
#
# COMPACT_ATOMS: atom_id res chain seq x y z
N MET A 1 25.16 -7.68 -31.66
CA MET A 1 24.37 -8.34 -30.63
C MET A 1 24.43 -7.52 -29.33
N LYS A 2 23.71 -6.45 -29.22
CA LYS A 2 23.50 -5.62 -28.03
C LYS A 2 22.34 -4.70 -28.41
N ASN A 3 21.11 -4.91 -27.95
CA ASN A 3 20.02 -3.92 -27.96
C ASN A 3 18.64 -4.55 -27.67
N HIS A 4 18.52 -5.48 -26.70
CA HIS A 4 17.20 -5.98 -26.30
C HIS A 4 16.83 -5.73 -24.83
N LEU A 5 17.64 -4.98 -24.06
CA LEU A 5 17.38 -4.76 -22.64
C LEU A 5 16.81 -3.38 -22.30
N VAL A 6 16.81 -2.45 -23.24
CA VAL A 6 16.39 -1.05 -22.99
C VAL A 6 14.91 -0.80 -23.33
N ILE A 7 14.28 -1.68 -24.13
CA ILE A 7 12.94 -1.41 -24.69
C ILE A 7 11.78 -1.75 -23.71
N LYS A 8 12.01 -2.56 -22.69
CA LYS A 8 10.93 -2.87 -21.70
C LYS A 8 10.69 -1.79 -20.64
N PHE A 9 11.63 -0.88 -20.42
CA PHE A 9 11.43 0.25 -19.49
C PHE A 9 10.71 1.44 -20.12
N ILE A 10 10.74 1.57 -21.45
CA ILE A 10 10.12 2.70 -22.17
C ILE A 10 8.60 2.52 -22.35
N SER A 11 8.09 1.30 -22.27
CA SER A 11 6.65 1.03 -22.48
C SER A 11 5.76 1.44 -21.30
N ILE A 12 6.32 1.63 -20.10
CA ILE A 12 5.57 2.09 -18.93
C ILE A 12 5.44 3.62 -18.90
N LEU A 13 6.39 4.33 -19.54
CA LEU A 13 6.46 5.79 -19.54
C LEU A 13 5.49 6.47 -20.52
N ILE A 14 4.96 5.75 -21.52
CA ILE A 14 4.18 6.37 -22.61
C ILE A 14 2.67 6.41 -22.32
N MET A 15 2.18 5.68 -21.32
CA MET A 15 0.74 5.57 -21.07
C MET A 15 0.17 6.61 -20.09
N CYS A 16 1.02 7.43 -19.45
CA CYS A 16 0.58 8.53 -18.56
C CYS A 16 0.15 9.81 -19.30
N PHE A 17 0.23 9.89 -20.62
CA PHE A 17 0.20 11.17 -21.36
C PHE A 17 -1.19 11.69 -21.73
N VAL A 18 -2.31 11.05 -21.39
CA VAL A 18 -3.59 11.41 -22.04
C VAL A 18 -4.62 12.10 -21.15
N LEU A 19 -4.53 12.11 -19.83
CA LEU A 19 -5.59 12.69 -18.98
C LEU A 19 -5.10 13.42 -17.71
N CYS A 20 -3.87 13.91 -17.65
CA CYS A 20 -3.47 14.75 -16.51
C CYS A 20 -3.82 16.22 -16.76
N GLY A 21 -5.04 16.60 -16.41
CA GLY A 21 -5.39 18.02 -16.26
C GLY A 21 -4.69 18.58 -15.02
N SER A 22 -3.79 19.55 -15.21
CA SER A 22 -2.91 20.20 -14.23
C SER A 22 -1.77 19.31 -13.71
N ALA A 23 -0.63 19.40 -14.37
CA ALA A 23 0.60 18.72 -13.98
C ALA A 23 1.05 19.15 -12.57
N ASN A 24 0.98 18.24 -11.58
CA ASN A 24 1.89 18.31 -10.45
C ASN A 24 3.28 17.86 -10.97
N ALA A 25 4.27 18.70 -10.78
CA ALA A 25 5.67 18.32 -11.02
C ALA A 25 5.95 17.04 -10.22
N GLY A 26 6.37 15.95 -10.89
CA GLY A 26 6.68 14.67 -10.23
C GLY A 26 5.79 13.48 -10.63
N CYS A 27 4.57 13.69 -11.16
CA CYS A 27 3.68 12.56 -11.50
C CYS A 27 4.21 11.69 -12.66
N ASP A 28 5.04 12.24 -13.52
CA ASP A 28 5.68 11.54 -14.65
C ASP A 28 7.09 11.02 -14.34
N ASP A 29 7.54 11.19 -13.09
CA ASP A 29 8.86 10.73 -12.67
C ASP A 29 8.93 9.19 -12.69
N ALA A 30 10.13 8.67 -12.96
CA ALA A 30 10.35 7.23 -12.88
C ALA A 30 10.12 6.72 -11.44
N PRO A 31 9.58 5.51 -11.26
CA PRO A 31 9.39 4.92 -9.94
C PRO A 31 10.74 4.51 -9.34
N ILE A 32 11.33 5.40 -8.56
CA ILE A 32 12.62 5.25 -7.89
C ILE A 32 12.49 5.51 -6.39
N ASP A 33 13.54 5.23 -5.63
CA ASP A 33 13.64 5.52 -4.20
C ASP A 33 13.40 7.02 -3.92
N GLY A 34 12.51 7.30 -2.98
CA GLY A 34 12.19 8.66 -2.54
C GLY A 34 11.35 9.47 -3.53
N VAL A 35 10.74 8.86 -4.55
CA VAL A 35 9.88 9.59 -5.51
C VAL A 35 8.70 10.27 -4.79
N ASP A 36 8.35 11.47 -5.24
CA ASP A 36 7.17 12.20 -4.75
C ASP A 36 6.05 12.18 -5.78
N TYR A 37 5.05 11.34 -5.53
CA TYR A 37 3.82 11.22 -6.29
C TYR A 37 2.62 11.84 -5.57
N SER A 38 2.84 12.66 -4.54
CA SER A 38 1.76 13.26 -3.77
C SER A 38 0.79 14.04 -4.65
N ASN A 39 -0.51 13.90 -4.36
CA ASN A 39 -1.61 14.50 -5.14
C ASN A 39 -1.69 14.04 -6.61
N CYS A 40 -0.90 13.07 -7.06
CA CYS A 40 -1.00 12.51 -8.40
C CYS A 40 -2.28 11.68 -8.58
N GLN A 41 -2.78 11.66 -9.81
CA GLN A 41 -3.86 10.76 -10.22
C GLN A 41 -3.33 9.80 -11.27
N PHE A 42 -3.53 8.52 -11.03
CA PHE A 42 -3.09 7.46 -11.93
C PHE A 42 -4.28 6.75 -12.56
N SER A 43 -4.05 6.12 -13.71
CA SER A 43 -5.09 5.36 -14.39
C SER A 43 -5.54 4.16 -13.53
N GLU A 44 -6.86 3.94 -13.48
CA GLU A 44 -7.43 2.79 -12.81
C GLU A 44 -6.88 1.47 -13.38
N GLY A 45 -6.52 0.52 -12.50
CA GLY A 45 -6.03 -0.79 -12.90
C GLY A 45 -4.58 -0.83 -13.39
N GLN A 46 -3.80 0.24 -13.20
CA GLN A 46 -2.39 0.27 -13.61
C GLN A 46 -1.57 -0.82 -12.90
N ASP A 47 -0.74 -1.54 -13.62
CA ASP A 47 0.18 -2.53 -13.07
C ASP A 47 1.53 -1.91 -12.71
N LEU A 48 1.78 -1.76 -11.41
CA LEU A 48 3.01 -1.31 -10.80
C LEU A 48 3.67 -2.43 -9.98
N SER A 49 3.42 -3.69 -10.34
CA SER A 49 4.01 -4.85 -9.69
C SER A 49 5.54 -4.78 -9.72
N ARG A 50 6.16 -5.24 -8.61
CA ARG A 50 7.62 -5.32 -8.47
C ARG A 50 8.36 -3.99 -8.62
N THR A 51 7.66 -2.86 -8.48
CA THR A 51 8.33 -1.56 -8.42
C THR A 51 9.17 -1.43 -7.15
N TYR A 52 10.25 -0.65 -7.25
CA TYR A 52 11.11 -0.31 -6.12
C TYR A 52 10.98 1.18 -5.84
N ILE A 53 10.13 1.53 -4.86
CA ILE A 53 9.81 2.91 -4.47
C ILE A 53 9.79 3.06 -2.93
N PRO A 54 10.85 2.65 -2.21
CA PRO A 54 10.90 2.91 -0.78
C PRO A 54 11.01 4.41 -0.50
N ASN A 55 10.71 4.82 0.73
CA ASN A 55 10.77 6.20 1.21
C ASN A 55 9.97 7.22 0.37
N SER A 56 9.06 6.76 -0.48
CA SER A 56 8.31 7.59 -1.42
C SER A 56 7.09 8.24 -0.78
N ASN A 57 6.70 9.41 -1.30
CA ASN A 57 5.50 10.12 -0.89
C ASN A 57 4.35 9.87 -1.88
N LEU A 58 3.35 9.12 -1.44
CA LEU A 58 2.13 8.76 -2.16
C LEU A 58 0.90 9.32 -1.43
N SER A 59 1.05 10.46 -0.74
CA SER A 59 -0.05 11.07 0.01
C SER A 59 -1.08 11.71 -0.93
N PHE A 60 -2.36 11.61 -0.59
CA PHE A 60 -3.47 12.19 -1.36
C PHE A 60 -3.55 11.71 -2.83
N VAL A 61 -2.88 10.63 -3.16
CA VAL A 61 -2.90 10.02 -4.48
C VAL A 61 -4.21 9.26 -4.72
N SER A 62 -4.60 9.10 -5.98
CA SER A 62 -5.67 8.18 -6.35
C SER A 62 -5.11 7.01 -7.16
N PHE A 63 -5.12 5.82 -6.55
CA PHE A 63 -4.65 4.55 -7.11
C PHE A 63 -5.73 3.47 -7.00
N ILE A 64 -6.89 3.69 -7.64
CA ILE A 64 -7.99 2.72 -7.60
C ILE A 64 -7.66 1.51 -8.46
N LYS A 65 -7.81 0.29 -7.91
CA LYS A 65 -7.53 -1.01 -8.56
C LYS A 65 -6.10 -1.19 -9.06
N VAL A 66 -5.16 -0.36 -8.59
CA VAL A 66 -3.75 -0.47 -9.00
C VAL A 66 -3.11 -1.72 -8.39
N ILE A 67 -2.18 -2.33 -9.13
CA ILE A 67 -1.50 -3.56 -8.72
C ILE A 67 -0.07 -3.23 -8.29
N PHE A 68 0.21 -3.35 -6.98
CA PHE A 68 1.53 -3.20 -6.35
C PHE A 68 2.11 -4.53 -5.89
N ASP A 69 1.73 -5.63 -6.53
CA ASP A 69 2.16 -6.97 -6.13
C ASP A 69 3.68 -7.10 -6.09
N LYS A 70 4.19 -7.59 -4.95
CA LYS A 70 5.64 -7.80 -4.74
C LYS A 70 6.48 -6.53 -4.86
N SER A 71 5.87 -5.35 -4.81
CA SER A 71 6.60 -4.08 -4.77
C SER A 71 7.36 -3.91 -3.47
N ILE A 72 8.37 -3.04 -3.48
CA ILE A 72 9.16 -2.64 -2.31
C ILE A 72 8.85 -1.17 -2.04
N MET A 73 8.08 -0.90 -0.97
CA MET A 73 7.55 0.40 -0.59
C MET A 73 7.79 0.69 0.90
N MET A 74 8.93 0.23 1.43
CA MET A 74 9.29 0.44 2.84
C MET A 74 9.36 1.93 3.16
N ASN A 75 8.91 2.31 4.36
CA ASN A 75 8.92 3.70 4.87
C ASN A 75 8.14 4.68 3.97
N SER A 76 7.34 4.22 3.02
CA SER A 76 6.58 5.12 2.14
C SER A 76 5.38 5.75 2.87
N ILE A 77 4.98 6.93 2.43
CA ILE A 77 3.89 7.72 3.00
C ILE A 77 2.70 7.66 2.04
N LEU A 78 1.59 7.04 2.49
CA LEU A 78 0.36 6.83 1.72
C LEU A 78 -0.84 7.50 2.40
N ILE A 79 -0.58 8.59 3.14
CA ILE A 79 -1.57 9.28 3.98
C ILE A 79 -2.71 9.83 3.12
N ASN A 80 -3.97 9.58 3.54
CA ASN A 80 -5.17 10.07 2.88
C ASN A 80 -5.27 9.73 1.37
N GLY A 81 -4.51 8.74 0.91
CA GLY A 81 -4.60 8.24 -0.46
C GLY A 81 -5.84 7.37 -0.67
N ASN A 82 -6.31 7.29 -1.92
CA ASN A 82 -7.37 6.37 -2.32
C ASN A 82 -6.79 5.17 -3.04
N PHE A 83 -6.78 4.02 -2.39
CA PHE A 83 -6.27 2.74 -2.87
C PHE A 83 -7.36 1.66 -2.89
N ALA A 84 -8.62 2.07 -3.07
CA ALA A 84 -9.73 1.11 -3.10
C ALA A 84 -9.51 0.02 -4.16
N GLU A 85 -9.82 -1.22 -3.81
CA GLU A 85 -9.70 -2.42 -4.66
C GLU A 85 -8.27 -2.70 -5.17
N SER A 86 -7.23 -2.03 -4.65
CA SER A 86 -5.84 -2.22 -5.07
C SER A 86 -5.22 -3.46 -4.48
N SER A 87 -4.21 -4.01 -5.16
CA SER A 87 -3.47 -5.19 -4.71
C SER A 87 -2.06 -4.85 -4.24
N PHE A 88 -1.73 -5.30 -3.04
CA PHE A 88 -0.41 -5.26 -2.41
C PHE A 88 0.05 -6.68 -2.05
N PHE A 89 -0.36 -7.68 -2.83
CA PHE A 89 -0.02 -9.08 -2.59
C PHE A 89 1.49 -9.28 -2.51
N ARG A 90 1.96 -9.79 -1.36
CA ARG A 90 3.39 -9.99 -1.06
C ARG A 90 4.25 -8.73 -1.16
N ALA A 91 3.68 -7.54 -1.09
CA ALA A 91 4.46 -6.30 -1.06
C ALA A 91 5.25 -6.17 0.25
N ASN A 92 6.40 -5.50 0.19
CA ASN A 92 7.15 -5.10 1.37
C ASN A 92 6.79 -3.65 1.74
N LEU A 93 5.98 -3.50 2.78
CA LEU A 93 5.40 -2.26 3.30
C LEU A 93 5.84 -2.00 4.76
N TYR A 94 7.05 -2.47 5.10
CA TYR A 94 7.65 -2.25 6.42
C TYR A 94 7.66 -0.76 6.76
N GLU A 95 7.11 -0.39 7.93
CA GLU A 95 7.00 1.00 8.41
C GLU A 95 6.26 1.97 7.46
N ALA A 96 5.47 1.47 6.50
CA ALA A 96 4.68 2.33 5.63
C ALA A 96 3.54 3.02 6.40
N ASN A 97 3.23 4.27 6.02
CA ASN A 97 2.19 5.07 6.67
C ASN A 97 0.94 5.20 5.80
N PHE A 98 -0.13 4.52 6.21
CA PHE A 98 -1.44 4.45 5.57
C PHE A 98 -2.52 5.29 6.28
N GLU A 99 -2.13 6.20 7.18
CA GLU A 99 -3.06 6.96 8.03
C GLU A 99 -4.14 7.66 7.21
N GLY A 100 -5.41 7.47 7.61
CA GLY A 100 -6.58 8.11 7.01
C GLY A 100 -6.90 7.69 5.57
N GLY A 101 -6.12 6.79 4.96
CA GLY A 101 -6.32 6.34 3.58
C GLY A 101 -7.55 5.45 3.39
N ASN A 102 -8.02 5.34 2.14
CA ASN A 102 -9.08 4.42 1.73
C ASN A 102 -8.47 3.17 1.07
N PHE A 103 -8.63 2.03 1.72
CA PHE A 103 -8.18 0.71 1.27
C PHE A 103 -9.33 -0.30 1.23
N GLU A 104 -10.54 0.18 0.95
CA GLU A 104 -11.71 -0.68 0.82
C GLU A 104 -11.46 -1.78 -0.22
N LYS A 105 -11.74 -3.04 0.14
CA LYS A 105 -11.54 -4.24 -0.70
C LYS A 105 -10.10 -4.46 -1.19
N SER A 106 -9.11 -3.81 -0.59
CA SER A 106 -7.70 -4.00 -0.97
C SER A 106 -7.16 -5.35 -0.52
N ASN A 107 -6.17 -5.86 -1.27
CA ASN A 107 -5.54 -7.14 -1.01
C ASN A 107 -4.12 -6.97 -0.45
N PHE A 108 -3.94 -7.22 0.86
CA PHE A 108 -2.65 -7.26 1.55
C PHE A 108 -2.19 -8.70 1.88
N THR A 109 -2.72 -9.71 1.17
CA THR A 109 -2.38 -11.11 1.43
C THR A 109 -0.86 -11.33 1.38
N SER A 110 -0.31 -11.95 2.41
CA SER A 110 1.11 -12.25 2.58
C SER A 110 2.04 -11.02 2.53
N ALA A 111 1.54 -9.80 2.67
CA ALA A 111 2.37 -8.59 2.71
C ALA A 111 3.15 -8.49 4.02
N ASN A 112 4.34 -7.87 3.97
CA ASN A 112 5.07 -7.46 5.16
C ASN A 112 4.62 -6.06 5.57
N LEU A 113 3.81 -5.97 6.60
CA LEU A 113 3.23 -4.75 7.17
C LEU A 113 3.73 -4.50 8.61
N THR A 114 4.90 -5.06 8.94
CA THR A 114 5.53 -4.84 10.25
C THR A 114 5.66 -3.33 10.50
N ARG A 115 5.15 -2.87 11.66
CA ARG A 115 5.12 -1.46 12.09
C ARG A 115 4.37 -0.50 11.16
N ALA A 116 3.55 -0.99 10.24
CA ALA A 116 2.73 -0.15 9.38
C ALA A 116 1.67 0.63 10.19
N ASN A 117 1.37 1.86 9.78
CA ASN A 117 0.40 2.71 10.44
C ASN A 117 -0.90 2.82 9.63
N PHE A 118 -1.97 2.18 10.09
CA PHE A 118 -3.33 2.23 9.52
C PHE A 118 -4.30 3.09 10.36
N LYS A 119 -3.78 3.99 11.21
CA LYS A 119 -4.62 4.80 12.08
C LYS A 119 -5.70 5.55 11.28
N GLY A 120 -6.97 5.37 11.66
CA GLY A 120 -8.10 6.03 11.00
C GLY A 120 -8.37 5.61 9.55
N ALA A 121 -7.68 4.62 9.00
CA ALA A 121 -7.90 4.15 7.62
C ALA A 121 -9.24 3.42 7.46
N SER A 122 -9.82 3.49 6.25
CA SER A 122 -10.93 2.62 5.83
C SER A 122 -10.36 1.33 5.23
N LEU A 123 -10.66 0.20 5.88
CA LEU A 123 -10.20 -1.14 5.52
C LEU A 123 -11.39 -2.10 5.34
N ILE A 124 -12.57 -1.54 4.99
CA ILE A 124 -13.80 -2.32 4.80
C ILE A 124 -13.54 -3.39 3.74
N GLU A 125 -13.85 -4.65 4.08
CA GLU A 125 -13.68 -5.82 3.20
C GLU A 125 -12.21 -6.05 2.71
N ALA A 126 -11.22 -5.37 3.29
CA ALA A 126 -9.82 -5.62 2.96
C ALA A 126 -9.35 -7.01 3.43
N THR A 127 -8.41 -7.63 2.72
CA THR A 127 -7.83 -8.90 3.17
C THR A 127 -6.37 -8.74 3.59
N PHE A 128 -6.06 -9.22 4.80
CA PHE A 128 -4.72 -9.31 5.40
C PHE A 128 -4.31 -10.77 5.60
N LYS A 129 -4.92 -11.69 4.85
CA LYS A 129 -4.65 -13.12 4.99
C LYS A 129 -3.13 -13.39 4.95
N ASP A 130 -2.63 -14.16 5.95
CA ASP A 130 -1.22 -14.56 6.07
C ASP A 130 -0.22 -13.38 6.08
N SER A 131 -0.64 -12.15 6.34
CA SER A 131 0.24 -10.98 6.39
C SER A 131 1.00 -10.89 7.73
N ASN A 132 2.13 -10.18 7.73
CA ASN A 132 2.85 -9.86 8.95
C ASN A 132 2.51 -8.45 9.41
N LEU A 133 1.69 -8.32 10.46
CA LEU A 133 1.21 -7.08 11.07
C LEU A 133 1.87 -6.81 12.43
N PHE A 134 3.02 -7.43 12.73
CA PHE A 134 3.74 -7.24 13.98
C PHE A 134 3.97 -5.75 14.26
N GLU A 135 3.59 -5.30 15.46
CA GLU A 135 3.73 -3.90 15.91
C GLU A 135 2.98 -2.85 15.05
N SER A 136 2.10 -3.23 14.13
CA SER A 136 1.30 -2.29 13.35
C SER A 136 0.26 -1.54 14.21
N ASN A 137 -0.28 -0.44 13.69
CA ASN A 137 -1.24 0.42 14.39
C ASN A 137 -2.56 0.55 13.61
N PHE A 138 -3.65 0.02 14.16
CA PHE A 138 -5.02 0.12 13.62
C PHE A 138 -5.93 1.05 14.42
N THR A 139 -5.39 1.90 15.31
CA THR A 139 -6.21 2.78 16.16
C THR A 139 -7.24 3.56 15.34
N GLY A 140 -8.54 3.38 15.65
CA GLY A 140 -9.63 4.06 14.96
C GLY A 140 -9.86 3.65 13.50
N ALA A 141 -9.17 2.64 12.98
CA ALA A 141 -9.43 2.12 11.64
C ALA A 141 -10.80 1.41 11.56
N ASN A 142 -11.47 1.55 10.41
CA ASN A 142 -12.70 0.81 10.11
C ASN A 142 -12.33 -0.52 9.42
N ILE A 143 -12.46 -1.62 10.16
CA ILE A 143 -12.12 -2.98 9.70
C ILE A 143 -13.35 -3.85 9.44
N LEU A 144 -14.50 -3.25 9.12
CA LEU A 144 -15.74 -4.00 8.89
C LEU A 144 -15.53 -5.05 7.78
N ASN A 145 -15.82 -6.32 8.11
CA ASN A 145 -15.63 -7.47 7.22
C ASN A 145 -14.19 -7.69 6.72
N ALA A 146 -13.18 -7.07 7.32
CA ALA A 146 -11.79 -7.33 6.94
C ALA A 146 -11.37 -8.74 7.36
N ASN A 147 -10.57 -9.41 6.50
CA ASN A 147 -10.10 -10.78 6.73
C ASN A 147 -8.66 -10.77 7.24
N PHE A 148 -8.45 -11.25 8.48
CA PHE A 148 -7.13 -11.40 9.11
C PHE A 148 -6.67 -12.86 9.24
N GLU A 149 -7.32 -13.82 8.56
CA GLU A 149 -6.97 -15.24 8.65
C GLU A 149 -5.44 -15.46 8.50
N GLY A 150 -4.81 -16.13 9.45
CA GLY A 150 -3.38 -16.41 9.44
C GLY A 150 -2.45 -15.21 9.67
N ALA A 151 -2.98 -13.98 9.77
CA ALA A 151 -2.16 -12.79 9.98
C ALA A 151 -1.46 -12.79 11.35
N ASN A 152 -0.20 -12.38 11.40
CA ASN A 152 0.55 -12.17 12.63
C ASN A 152 0.21 -10.82 13.24
N LEU A 153 -0.64 -10.80 14.28
CA LEU A 153 -1.11 -9.62 15.00
C LEU A 153 -0.38 -9.38 16.34
N ASN A 154 0.75 -10.03 16.58
CA ASN A 154 1.49 -9.88 17.82
C ASN A 154 1.92 -8.41 18.01
N ASN A 155 1.68 -7.85 19.20
CA ASN A 155 1.96 -6.46 19.56
C ASN A 155 1.28 -5.39 18.67
N THR A 156 0.36 -5.77 17.78
CA THR A 156 -0.47 -4.84 16.99
C THR A 156 -1.29 -3.96 17.93
N THR A 157 -1.33 -2.66 17.73
CA THR A 157 -2.29 -1.77 18.38
C THR A 157 -3.62 -1.85 17.63
N TRP A 158 -4.65 -2.38 18.29
CA TRP A 158 -5.94 -2.64 17.67
C TRP A 158 -6.81 -1.38 17.53
N THR A 159 -8.00 -1.51 16.96
CA THR A 159 -8.89 -0.37 16.66
C THR A 159 -9.32 0.43 17.88
N ASP A 160 -9.35 -0.19 19.07
CA ASP A 160 -9.65 0.43 20.36
C ASP A 160 -8.43 1.02 21.09
N GLY A 161 -7.25 1.02 20.42
CA GLY A 161 -5.98 1.51 20.96
C GLY A 161 -5.26 0.55 21.91
N LYS A 162 -5.79 -0.67 22.13
CA LYS A 162 -5.14 -1.69 22.98
C LYS A 162 -4.26 -2.60 22.14
N LYS A 163 -3.20 -3.10 22.78
CA LYS A 163 -2.29 -4.03 22.11
C LYS A 163 -2.82 -5.47 22.13
N CYS A 164 -2.65 -6.14 21.01
CA CYS A 164 -2.82 -7.59 20.92
C CYS A 164 -1.66 -8.30 21.62
N THR A 165 -1.95 -9.33 22.39
CA THR A 165 -0.93 -10.11 23.13
C THR A 165 -0.17 -11.05 22.20
N LEU A 166 0.91 -11.65 22.70
CA LEU A 166 1.63 -12.71 22.00
C LEU A 166 0.73 -13.91 21.71
N GLY A 167 0.88 -14.51 20.55
CA GLY A 167 0.03 -15.60 20.07
C GLY A 167 -1.26 -15.12 19.39
N SER A 168 -1.37 -13.82 19.06
CA SER A 168 -2.47 -13.26 18.25
C SER A 168 -2.22 -13.57 16.77
N ILE A 169 -2.77 -14.67 16.30
CA ILE A 169 -2.72 -15.11 14.90
C ILE A 169 -4.16 -15.18 14.38
N GLY A 170 -4.45 -14.43 13.32
CA GLY A 170 -5.80 -14.33 12.73
C GLY A 170 -6.81 -13.56 13.57
N GLU A 171 -6.58 -13.43 14.86
CA GLU A 171 -7.45 -12.73 15.82
C GLU A 171 -6.61 -12.00 16.87
N CYS A 172 -7.01 -10.77 17.22
CA CYS A 172 -6.38 -10.00 18.27
C CYS A 172 -6.84 -10.51 19.66
N LYS A 173 -5.95 -11.15 20.38
CA LYS A 173 -6.15 -11.54 21.79
C LYS A 173 -5.69 -10.39 22.69
N LYS A 174 -6.49 -10.06 23.70
CA LYS A 174 -6.25 -8.95 24.65
C LYS A 174 -5.98 -9.46 26.04
#